data_b5dac6261fd35209ce9d98362d561b3f
#
_entry.id   b5dac6261fd35209ce9d98362d561b3f
#
_cell.length_a   1.000
_cell.length_b   1.000
_cell.length_c   1.000
_cell.angle_alpha   90.00
_cell.angle_beta   90.00
_cell.angle_gamma   90.00
#
_symmetry.space_group_name_H-M   'P 1'
#
loop_
_entity.id
_entity.type
_entity.pdbx_description
1 polymer ?
#
loop_
_entity_poly.entity_id
_entity_poly.type
_entity_poly.pdbx_seq_one_letter_code
_entity_poly.pdbx_strand_id
1 'polypeptide(L)'
;MWIDNFNLSAYNNTCLEAIDNSMTGKYHLVSGLSSYEIDREFLFKEELKPLMVKIQECINEYIRPHDKLEPSVISASWFNILGQGHKVGRHRHVESWDDGEGSVCIGADYPHVDKGSAPLIF
;
A
#
# COMPACT_ATOMS: atom_id res chain seq x y z
N MET A 1 14.76 4.04 -12.03
CA MET A 1 13.78 3.85 -10.92
C MET A 1 14.55 3.90 -9.61
N TRP A 2 14.09 4.71 -8.70
CA TRP A 2 14.64 4.77 -7.35
C TRP A 2 13.83 3.86 -6.44
N ILE A 3 14.51 3.05 -5.64
CA ILE A 3 13.90 2.12 -4.70
C ILE A 3 14.54 2.34 -3.33
N ASP A 4 13.72 2.47 -2.31
CA ASP A 4 14.14 2.53 -0.92
C ASP A 4 13.32 1.56 -0.09
N ASN A 5 13.87 1.09 1.03
CA ASN A 5 13.23 0.14 1.91
C ASN A 5 13.16 0.70 3.33
N PHE A 6 12.01 0.55 3.95
CA PHE A 6 11.75 0.98 5.32
C PHE A 6 11.20 -0.19 6.14
N ASN A 7 11.51 -0.21 7.42
CA ASN A 7 11.01 -1.23 8.32
C ASN A 7 9.73 -0.76 9.01
N LEU A 8 8.60 -1.37 8.65
CA LEU A 8 7.29 -1.10 9.23
C LEU A 8 6.76 -2.26 10.09
N SER A 9 7.60 -3.23 10.45
CA SER A 9 7.18 -4.46 11.14
C SER A 9 6.51 -4.22 12.49
N ALA A 10 6.79 -3.09 13.16
CA ALA A 10 6.13 -2.72 14.41
C ALA A 10 4.59 -2.52 14.24
N TYR A 11 4.12 -2.28 13.02
CA TYR A 11 2.71 -2.02 12.70
C TYR A 11 2.00 -3.23 12.08
N ASN A 12 2.67 -4.36 11.89
CA ASN A 12 2.12 -5.52 11.20
C ASN A 12 0.82 -6.01 11.83
N ASN A 13 0.80 -6.19 13.14
CA ASN A 13 -0.39 -6.69 13.84
C ASN A 13 -1.58 -5.73 13.72
N THR A 14 -1.35 -4.44 13.88
CA THR A 14 -2.40 -3.42 13.74
C THR A 14 -2.94 -3.40 12.30
N CYS A 15 -2.07 -3.53 11.32
CA CYS A 15 -2.45 -3.59 9.91
C CYS A 15 -3.30 -4.84 9.61
N LEU A 16 -2.87 -6.01 10.06
CA LEU A 16 -3.61 -7.27 9.88
C LEU A 16 -4.97 -7.24 10.55
N GLU A 17 -5.05 -6.68 11.76
CA GLU A 17 -6.31 -6.51 12.48
C GLU A 17 -7.28 -5.56 11.75
N ALA A 18 -6.78 -4.47 11.19
CA ALA A 18 -7.57 -3.56 10.37
C ALA A 18 -8.07 -4.20 9.07
N ILE A 19 -7.27 -5.06 8.45
CA ILE A 19 -7.69 -5.87 7.30
C ILE A 19 -8.83 -6.80 7.71
N ASP A 20 -8.66 -7.57 8.77
CA ASP A 20 -9.68 -8.50 9.27
C ASP A 20 -11.00 -7.78 9.59
N ASN A 21 -10.93 -6.64 10.27
CA ASN A 21 -12.10 -5.83 10.59
C ASN A 21 -12.80 -5.27 9.35
N SER A 22 -12.03 -4.89 8.33
CA SER A 22 -12.58 -4.44 7.06
C SER A 22 -13.34 -5.56 6.34
N MET A 23 -12.90 -6.79 6.51
CA MET A 23 -13.41 -7.95 5.77
C MET A 23 -14.65 -8.58 6.40
N THR A 24 -14.83 -8.46 7.71
CA THR A 24 -16.00 -9.01 8.40
C THR A 24 -17.31 -8.27 8.11
N GLY A 25 -17.27 -7.05 7.58
CA GLY A 25 -18.44 -6.21 7.36
C GLY A 25 -18.87 -6.03 5.88
N LYS A 26 -17.95 -5.98 4.94
CA LYS A 26 -18.22 -5.59 3.56
C LYS A 26 -17.69 -6.57 2.52
N TYR A 27 -16.77 -7.44 2.89
CA TYR A 27 -16.05 -8.28 1.96
C TYR A 27 -16.20 -9.74 2.33
N HIS A 28 -16.73 -10.51 1.42
CA HIS A 28 -16.58 -11.95 1.52
C HIS A 28 -15.15 -12.30 1.16
N LEU A 29 -14.41 -12.79 2.12
CA LEU A 29 -13.05 -13.24 1.96
C LEU A 29 -12.96 -14.41 1.00
N VAL A 30 -12.58 -14.10 -0.19
CA VAL A 30 -12.03 -15.09 -1.11
C VAL A 30 -10.55 -14.76 -1.25
N SER A 31 -9.67 -15.73 -1.14
CA SER A 31 -8.25 -15.53 -1.45
C SER A 31 -8.13 -14.92 -2.85
N GLY A 32 -7.22 -13.95 -3.02
CA GLY A 32 -7.13 -13.20 -4.26
C GLY A 32 -8.00 -11.94 -4.31
N LEU A 33 -8.46 -11.46 -3.16
CA LEU A 33 -9.23 -10.23 -3.04
C LEU A 33 -8.32 -8.99 -3.02
N SER A 34 -8.78 -7.95 -3.71
CA SER A 34 -8.25 -6.59 -3.58
C SER A 34 -9.35 -5.66 -3.09
N SER A 35 -9.02 -4.76 -2.17
CA SER A 35 -9.95 -3.71 -1.74
C SER A 35 -10.02 -2.53 -2.72
N TYR A 36 -9.18 -2.50 -3.74
CA TYR A 36 -9.02 -1.36 -4.66
C TYR A 36 -10.33 -0.82 -5.24
N GLU A 37 -11.26 -1.67 -5.65
CA GLU A 37 -12.51 -1.25 -6.25
C GLU A 37 -13.56 -0.75 -5.23
N ILE A 38 -13.36 -1.08 -3.95
CA ILE A 38 -14.36 -0.83 -2.91
C ILE A 38 -13.88 0.23 -1.92
N ASP A 39 -12.61 0.20 -1.57
CA ASP A 39 -12.00 1.08 -0.57
C ASP A 39 -10.56 1.41 -0.97
N ARG A 40 -10.33 2.63 -1.38
CA ARG A 40 -8.99 3.20 -1.66
C ARG A 40 -8.48 4.11 -0.56
N GLU A 41 -9.12 4.08 0.59
CA GLU A 41 -8.79 4.92 1.74
C GLU A 41 -8.41 4.09 2.97
N PHE A 42 -7.88 2.89 2.76
CA PHE A 42 -7.59 1.93 3.82
C PHE A 42 -6.72 2.52 4.94
N LEU A 43 -5.65 3.25 4.60
CA LEU A 43 -4.76 3.86 5.59
C LEU A 43 -5.37 5.04 6.35
N PHE A 44 -6.49 5.58 5.90
CA PHE A 44 -7.16 6.70 6.58
C PHE A 44 -8.07 6.25 7.74
N LYS A 45 -8.13 4.96 8.03
CA LYS A 45 -8.84 4.43 9.19
C LYS A 45 -8.17 4.90 10.48
N GLU A 46 -8.98 5.19 11.50
CA GLU A 46 -8.49 5.72 12.78
C GLU A 46 -7.45 4.81 13.44
N GLU A 47 -7.68 3.50 13.42
CA GLU A 47 -6.77 2.51 13.99
C GLU A 47 -5.41 2.44 13.25
N LEU A 48 -5.33 2.90 12.00
CA LEU A 48 -4.11 2.92 11.20
C LEU A 48 -3.39 4.26 11.20
N LYS A 49 -3.87 5.24 11.93
CA LYS A 49 -3.26 6.57 11.99
C LYS A 49 -1.77 6.56 12.34
N PRO A 50 -1.29 5.78 13.32
CA PRO A 50 0.15 5.68 13.60
C PRO A 50 0.95 5.13 12.41
N LEU A 51 0.42 4.13 11.70
CA LEU A 51 1.04 3.58 10.50
C LEU A 51 1.05 4.61 9.37
N MET A 52 -0.04 5.32 9.16
CA MET A 52 -0.13 6.37 8.13
C MET A 52 0.89 7.48 8.37
N VAL A 53 1.05 7.93 9.61
CA VAL A 53 2.06 8.94 9.98
C VAL A 53 3.47 8.42 9.69
N LYS A 54 3.75 7.15 10.03
CA LYS A 54 5.05 6.55 9.76
C LYS A 54 5.33 6.41 8.26
N ILE A 55 4.36 6.01 7.48
CA ILE A 55 4.49 5.94 6.02
C ILE A 55 4.74 7.33 5.44
N GLN A 56 4.05 8.35 5.93
CA GLN A 56 4.31 9.74 5.48
C GLN A 56 5.74 10.19 5.77
N GLU A 57 6.30 9.83 6.92
CA GLU A 57 7.70 10.07 7.24
C GLU A 57 8.64 9.36 6.24
N CYS A 58 8.33 8.11 5.91
CA CYS A 58 9.10 7.35 4.90
C CYS A 58 9.03 7.99 3.51
N ILE A 59 7.86 8.48 3.12
CA ILE A 59 7.69 9.21 1.85
C ILE A 59 8.55 10.48 1.85
N ASN A 60 8.52 11.24 2.92
CA ASN A 60 9.33 12.46 3.04
C ASN A 60 10.84 12.16 2.96
N GLU A 61 11.29 11.10 3.58
CA GLU A 61 12.69 10.65 3.46
C GLU A 61 13.05 10.20 2.04
N TYR A 62 12.15 9.47 1.40
CA TYR A 62 12.34 9.00 0.03
C TYR A 62 12.44 10.16 -0.98
N ILE A 63 11.63 11.19 -0.81
CA ILE A 63 11.56 12.33 -1.72
C ILE A 63 12.70 13.33 -1.49
N ARG A 64 13.15 13.50 -0.25
CA ARG A 64 14.13 14.52 0.16
C ARG A 64 15.38 14.63 -0.72
N PRO A 65 16.03 13.52 -1.15
CA PRO A 65 17.21 13.60 -2.01
C PRO A 65 16.89 13.99 -3.47
N HIS A 66 15.63 14.15 -3.81
CA HIS A 66 15.17 14.43 -5.17
C HIS A 66 14.60 15.84 -5.27
N ASP A 67 15.46 16.83 -5.51
CA ASP A 67 15.12 18.27 -5.52
C ASP A 67 13.97 18.67 -6.45
N LYS A 68 13.66 17.84 -7.42
CA LYS A 68 12.60 18.09 -8.41
C LYS A 68 11.24 17.55 -8.02
N LEU A 69 11.16 16.78 -6.92
CA LEU A 69 9.91 16.23 -6.45
C LEU A 69 9.27 17.15 -5.41
N GLU A 70 8.01 17.47 -5.65
CA GLU A 70 7.19 18.24 -4.71
C GLU A 70 6.87 17.41 -3.46
N PRO A 71 6.65 18.05 -2.30
CA PRO A 71 6.11 17.35 -1.13
C PRO A 71 4.84 16.59 -1.50
N SER A 72 4.78 15.32 -1.13
CA SER A 72 3.71 14.42 -1.53
C SER A 72 2.98 13.88 -0.31
N VAL A 73 1.69 13.63 -0.48
CA VAL A 73 0.82 13.02 0.51
C VAL A 73 0.23 11.72 -0.02
N ILE A 74 -0.20 10.86 0.90
CA ILE A 74 -0.90 9.64 0.52
C ILE A 74 -2.25 10.00 -0.08
N SER A 75 -2.46 9.68 -1.34
CA SER A 75 -3.72 9.97 -2.05
C SER A 75 -4.66 8.77 -2.08
N ALA A 76 -4.11 7.56 -2.13
CA ALA A 76 -4.89 6.34 -2.13
C ALA A 76 -4.11 5.21 -1.46
N SER A 77 -4.83 4.28 -0.89
CA SER A 77 -4.29 3.09 -0.25
C SER A 77 -5.31 1.96 -0.23
N TRP A 78 -4.86 0.77 -0.47
CA TRP A 78 -5.69 -0.44 -0.45
C TRP A 78 -4.87 -1.64 0.01
N PHE A 79 -5.53 -2.73 0.31
CA PHE A 79 -4.86 -3.99 0.60
C PHE A 79 -5.22 -5.08 -0.41
N ASN A 80 -4.32 -6.02 -0.56
CA ASN A 80 -4.51 -7.24 -1.34
C ASN A 80 -4.27 -8.47 -0.47
N ILE A 81 -5.09 -9.50 -0.65
CA ILE A 81 -4.89 -10.80 -0.06
C ILE A 81 -4.71 -11.79 -1.19
N LEU A 82 -3.51 -12.33 -1.32
CA LEU A 82 -3.16 -13.24 -2.38
C LEU A 82 -2.89 -14.62 -1.80
N GLY A 83 -3.67 -15.61 -2.21
CA GLY A 83 -3.44 -17.00 -1.88
C GLY A 83 -2.51 -17.68 -2.89
N GLN A 84 -2.26 -18.96 -2.68
CA GLN A 84 -1.43 -19.77 -3.58
C GLN A 84 -2.00 -19.75 -5.01
N GLY A 85 -1.13 -19.47 -5.98
CA GLY A 85 -1.49 -19.44 -7.39
C GLY A 85 -2.12 -18.13 -7.87
N HIS A 86 -2.45 -17.20 -6.97
CA HIS A 86 -2.94 -15.88 -7.36
C HIS A 86 -1.81 -14.98 -7.85
N LYS A 87 -2.12 -14.14 -8.83
CA LYS A 87 -1.18 -13.21 -9.45
C LYS A 87 -1.80 -11.84 -9.58
N VAL A 88 -0.99 -10.83 -9.35
CA VAL A 88 -1.29 -9.47 -9.80
C VAL A 88 -0.50 -9.27 -11.10
N GLY A 89 -1.23 -8.99 -12.18
CA GLY A 89 -0.61 -8.76 -13.48
C GLY A 89 0.28 -7.52 -13.47
N ARG A 90 1.24 -7.46 -14.38
CA ARG A 90 2.08 -6.27 -14.57
C ARG A 90 1.18 -5.08 -14.93
N HIS A 91 1.30 -4.00 -14.18
CA HIS A 91 0.53 -2.78 -14.37
C HIS A 91 1.38 -1.54 -14.03
N ARG A 92 0.83 -0.38 -14.32
CA ARG A 92 1.45 0.92 -13.99
C ARG A 92 0.49 1.70 -13.08
N HIS A 93 1.07 2.48 -12.19
CA HIS A 93 0.34 3.44 -11.35
C HIS A 93 0.48 4.87 -11.92
N VAL A 94 0.41 4.99 -13.23
CA VAL A 94 0.40 6.27 -13.92
C VAL A 94 -1.04 6.51 -14.35
N GLU A 95 -1.76 7.29 -13.57
CA GLU A 95 -3.04 7.80 -14.01
C GLU A 95 -2.83 8.96 -14.98
N SER A 96 -3.85 9.25 -15.80
CA SER A 96 -3.73 10.21 -16.89
C SER A 96 -3.26 11.58 -16.41
N TRP A 97 -2.27 12.12 -17.07
CA TRP A 97 -1.69 13.44 -16.81
C TRP A 97 -2.66 14.59 -17.11
N ASP A 98 -3.84 14.31 -17.62
CA ASP A 98 -4.80 15.32 -18.11
C ASP A 98 -5.45 16.14 -17.00
N ASP A 99 -5.43 15.65 -15.76
CA ASP A 99 -5.98 16.33 -14.58
C ASP A 99 -4.90 16.80 -13.57
N GLY A 100 -3.64 16.54 -13.86
CA GLY A 100 -2.51 16.90 -12.98
C GLY A 100 -2.35 16.00 -11.75
N GLU A 101 -3.10 14.91 -11.65
CA GLU A 101 -3.04 13.94 -10.56
C GLU A 101 -2.25 12.71 -10.98
N GLY A 102 -0.93 12.82 -10.99
CA GLY A 102 -0.03 11.67 -11.17
C GLY A 102 0.53 11.17 -9.85
N SER A 103 0.66 9.85 -9.69
CA SER A 103 1.39 9.29 -8.56
C SER A 103 2.89 9.54 -8.72
N VAL A 104 3.47 10.29 -7.77
CA VAL A 104 4.91 10.59 -7.75
C VAL A 104 5.72 9.38 -7.30
N CYS A 105 5.18 8.62 -6.36
CA CYS A 105 5.76 7.38 -5.87
C CYS A 105 4.68 6.40 -5.47
N ILE A 106 5.04 5.14 -5.42
CA ILE A 106 4.21 4.06 -4.89
C ILE A 106 5.00 3.29 -3.84
N GLY A 107 4.28 2.75 -2.87
CA GLY A 107 4.84 1.90 -1.84
C GLY A 107 4.04 0.61 -1.71
N ALA A 108 4.70 -0.42 -1.24
CA ALA A 108 4.07 -1.68 -0.85
C ALA A 108 4.60 -2.11 0.51
N ASP A 109 3.70 -2.47 1.40
CA ASP A 109 4.02 -3.06 2.70
C ASP A 109 3.48 -4.49 2.75
N TYR A 110 4.22 -5.37 3.38
CA TYR A 110 3.89 -6.78 3.50
C TYR A 110 3.77 -7.16 4.98
N PRO A 111 2.64 -6.88 5.63
CA PRO A 111 2.46 -7.19 7.04
C PRO A 111 2.45 -8.71 7.34
N HIS A 112 2.16 -9.52 6.32
CA HIS A 112 2.25 -10.97 6.39
C HIS A 112 2.72 -11.56 5.06
N VAL A 113 3.70 -12.46 5.12
CA VAL A 113 4.24 -13.18 3.96
C VAL A 113 4.48 -14.64 4.38
N ASP A 114 3.86 -15.57 3.68
CA ASP A 114 4.09 -17.00 3.89
C ASP A 114 5.46 -17.42 3.34
N LYS A 115 6.02 -18.47 3.95
CA LYS A 115 7.27 -19.07 3.47
C LYS A 115 7.08 -19.56 2.03
N GLY A 116 7.96 -19.13 1.14
CA GLY A 116 7.94 -19.50 -0.27
C GLY A 116 7.08 -18.62 -1.16
N SER A 117 6.55 -17.51 -0.62
CA SER A 117 5.89 -16.49 -1.43
C SER A 117 6.84 -15.88 -2.47
N ALA A 118 6.31 -15.56 -3.64
CA ALA A 118 7.08 -14.90 -4.68
C ALA A 118 7.43 -13.45 -4.28
N PRO A 119 8.60 -12.96 -4.65
CA PRO A 119 8.98 -11.57 -4.41
C PRO A 119 8.18 -10.61 -5.29
N LEU A 120 8.13 -9.35 -4.87
CA LEU A 120 7.71 -8.26 -5.74
C LEU A 120 8.78 -8.04 -6.83
N ILE A 121 8.34 -7.96 -8.07
CA ILE A 121 9.22 -7.75 -9.24
C ILE A 121 8.90 -6.40 -9.85
N PHE A 122 9.93 -5.59 -9.98
CA PHE A 122 9.86 -4.26 -10.61
C PHE A 122 10.19 -4.30 -12.10
#